data_14b3af63b7ce9ed8d55c28cbbec2360e
#
_entry.id   14b3af63b7ce9ed8d55c28cbbec2360e
#
_cell.length_a   1.000
_cell.length_b   1.000
_cell.length_c   1.000
_cell.angle_alpha   90.00
_cell.angle_beta   90.00
_cell.angle_gamma   90.00
#
_symmetry.space_group_name_H-M   'P 1'
#
loop_
_entity.id
_entity.type
_entity.pdbx_description
1 polymer ?
#
loop_
_entity_poly.entity_id
_entity_poly.type
_entity_poly.pdbx_seq_one_letter_code
_entity_poly.pdbx_strand_id
1 'polypeptide(L)'
;MRLGNLLREVFLDSPVSRLGCNFATTVALLYGAPLSVGRIERFDGMFVLHGLPKWAFKRGGVCVGRVYLTDTNVTERVLRHERRHVRQWERYGMLFPLLYFAAGANPLTNRFEIEAGLEDGHYLRKRGPR
;
A
#
# COMPACT_ATOMS: atom_id res chain seq x y z
N MET A 1 -3.61 -12.60 -30.51
CA MET A 1 -3.75 -12.16 -29.11
C MET A 1 -4.92 -11.20 -29.01
N ARG A 2 -5.78 -11.38 -28.03
CA ARG A 2 -6.89 -10.46 -27.79
C ARG A 2 -6.35 -9.14 -27.23
N LEU A 3 -6.96 -8.02 -27.61
CA LEU A 3 -6.58 -6.69 -27.14
C LEU A 3 -6.51 -6.60 -25.61
N GLY A 4 -7.47 -7.23 -24.90
CA GLY A 4 -7.47 -7.25 -23.44
C GLY A 4 -6.25 -7.92 -22.82
N ASN A 5 -5.74 -9.00 -23.45
CA ASN A 5 -4.51 -9.65 -22.98
C ASN A 5 -3.29 -8.79 -23.22
N LEU A 6 -3.22 -8.13 -24.38
CA LEU A 6 -2.14 -7.21 -24.72
C LEU A 6 -2.09 -6.04 -23.73
N LEU A 7 -3.25 -5.45 -23.41
CA LEU A 7 -3.34 -4.35 -22.43
C LEU A 7 -2.86 -4.80 -21.06
N ARG A 8 -3.23 -6.01 -20.63
CA ARG A 8 -2.75 -6.57 -19.36
C ARG A 8 -1.23 -6.74 -19.35
N GLU A 9 -0.64 -7.27 -20.41
CA GLU A 9 0.81 -7.44 -20.50
C GLU A 9 1.56 -6.11 -20.47
N VAL A 10 0.99 -5.06 -21.07
CA VAL A 10 1.61 -3.74 -21.11
C VAL A 10 1.46 -3.00 -19.77
N PHE A 11 0.31 -3.09 -19.11
CA PHE A 11 0.00 -2.26 -17.95
C PHE A 11 0.06 -2.99 -16.60
N LEU A 12 0.00 -4.34 -16.58
CA LEU A 12 0.03 -5.09 -15.34
C LEU A 12 1.32 -5.91 -15.23
N ASP A 13 1.95 -5.88 -14.05
CA ASP A 13 3.23 -6.56 -13.77
C ASP A 13 4.28 -6.29 -14.87
N SER A 14 4.36 -5.07 -15.33
CA SER A 14 5.16 -4.67 -16.48
C SER A 14 6.12 -3.55 -16.12
N PRO A 15 7.07 -3.18 -17.01
CA PRO A 15 7.86 -1.98 -16.81
C PRO A 15 7.02 -0.71 -16.61
N VAL A 16 5.86 -0.62 -17.27
CA VAL A 16 4.94 0.53 -17.13
C VAL A 16 4.35 0.60 -15.71
N SER A 17 3.88 -0.53 -15.17
CA SER A 17 3.36 -0.56 -13.79
C SER A 17 4.46 -0.27 -12.78
N ARG A 18 5.66 -0.78 -12.98
CA ARG A 18 6.80 -0.51 -12.10
C ARG A 18 7.23 0.95 -12.13
N LEU A 19 7.22 1.59 -13.30
CA LEU A 19 7.47 3.03 -13.40
C LEU A 19 6.42 3.82 -12.63
N GLY A 20 5.14 3.45 -12.75
CA GLY A 20 4.07 4.08 -11.99
C GLY A 20 4.26 3.91 -10.49
N CYS A 21 4.62 2.72 -10.04
CA CYS A 21 4.93 2.45 -8.64
C CYS A 21 6.14 3.28 -8.17
N ASN A 22 7.20 3.37 -8.97
CA ASN A 22 8.37 4.19 -8.66
C ASN A 22 8.02 5.67 -8.54
N PHE A 23 7.17 6.16 -9.42
CA PHE A 23 6.66 7.53 -9.35
C PHE A 23 5.92 7.79 -8.04
N ALA A 24 4.97 6.91 -7.69
CA ALA A 24 4.23 7.01 -6.43
C ALA A 24 5.15 6.94 -5.22
N THR A 25 6.15 6.05 -5.25
CA THR A 25 7.16 5.93 -4.19
C THR A 25 7.92 7.22 -4.01
N THR A 26 8.38 7.83 -5.11
CA THR A 26 9.13 9.09 -5.09
C THR A 26 8.29 10.22 -4.48
N VAL A 27 7.04 10.36 -4.93
CA VAL A 27 6.12 11.38 -4.40
C VAL A 27 5.89 11.15 -2.90
N ALA A 28 5.65 9.92 -2.49
CA ALA A 28 5.42 9.59 -1.09
C ALA A 28 6.64 9.89 -0.21
N LEU A 29 7.86 9.62 -0.70
CA LEU A 29 9.09 9.95 0.02
C LEU A 29 9.28 11.46 0.14
N LEU A 30 9.05 12.21 -0.93
CA LEU A 30 9.15 13.67 -0.91
C LEU A 30 8.12 14.30 0.04
N TYR A 31 6.95 13.70 0.14
CA TYR A 31 5.90 14.15 1.06
C TYR A 31 6.19 13.75 2.50
N GLY A 32 6.51 12.48 2.73
CA GLY A 32 6.53 11.89 4.06
C GLY A 32 7.86 12.03 4.79
N ALA A 33 9.00 12.02 4.09
CA ALA A 33 10.29 12.04 4.75
C ALA A 33 10.50 13.29 5.62
N PRO A 34 10.18 14.51 5.15
CA PRO A 34 10.27 15.69 6.03
C PRO A 34 9.34 15.62 7.24
N LEU A 35 8.14 15.03 7.07
CA LEU A 35 7.14 14.93 8.14
C LEU A 35 7.51 13.85 9.16
N SER A 36 8.23 12.81 8.76
CA SER A 36 8.68 11.75 9.66
C SER A 36 9.88 12.17 10.52
N VAL A 37 10.47 13.33 10.24
CA VAL A 37 11.65 13.83 10.95
C VAL A 37 12.82 12.84 10.91
N GLY A 38 13.00 12.18 9.76
CA GLY A 38 14.10 11.23 9.52
C GLY A 38 13.88 9.82 10.10
N ARG A 39 12.70 9.52 10.61
CA ARG A 39 12.36 8.19 11.13
C ARG A 39 11.94 7.27 9.98
N ILE A 40 12.91 6.85 9.19
CA ILE A 40 12.70 6.01 8.01
C ILE A 40 13.35 4.66 8.25
N GLU A 41 12.56 3.59 8.17
CA GLU A 41 13.02 2.21 8.29
C GLU A 41 12.70 1.44 7.01
N ARG A 42 13.26 0.25 6.89
CA ARG A 42 13.02 -0.65 5.77
C ARG A 42 12.43 -1.96 6.28
N PHE A 43 11.42 -2.46 5.59
CA PHE A 43 10.81 -3.75 5.87
C PHE A 43 10.53 -4.45 4.54
N ASP A 44 11.26 -5.52 4.25
CA ASP A 44 11.07 -6.35 3.06
C ASP A 44 10.93 -5.53 1.77
N GLY A 45 11.85 -4.58 1.55
CA GLY A 45 11.84 -3.70 0.37
C GLY A 45 10.86 -2.54 0.42
N MET A 46 10.09 -2.42 1.50
CA MET A 46 9.18 -1.31 1.74
C MET A 46 9.84 -0.25 2.62
N PHE A 47 9.61 1.02 2.32
CA PHE A 47 10.00 2.12 3.21
C PHE A 47 8.91 2.32 4.25
N VAL A 48 9.29 2.38 5.52
CA VAL A 48 8.36 2.65 6.63
C VAL A 48 8.70 4.01 7.20
N LEU A 49 7.85 4.98 6.97
CA LEU A 49 7.96 6.33 7.49
C LEU A 49 7.01 6.46 8.67
N HIS A 50 7.55 6.55 9.88
CA HIS A 50 6.73 6.61 11.09
C HIS A 50 6.98 7.89 11.88
N GLY A 51 6.15 8.13 12.88
CA GLY A 51 6.17 9.37 13.64
C GLY A 51 5.58 10.56 12.89
N LEU A 52 4.76 10.31 11.84
CA LEU A 52 4.09 11.39 11.13
C LEU A 52 2.91 11.94 11.95
N PRO A 53 2.57 13.23 11.78
CA PRO A 53 1.35 13.78 12.38
C PRO A 53 0.11 13.12 11.78
N LYS A 54 -0.94 12.99 12.57
CA LYS A 54 -2.16 12.25 12.19
C LYS A 54 -2.88 12.82 10.98
N TRP A 55 -2.71 14.10 10.67
CA TRP A 55 -3.30 14.72 9.48
C TRP A 55 -2.62 14.28 8.18
N ALA A 56 -1.40 13.70 8.27
CA ALA A 56 -0.61 13.33 7.09
C ALA A 56 -1.07 12.03 6.42
N PHE A 57 -1.90 11.25 7.08
CA PHE A 57 -2.40 9.96 6.59
C PHE A 57 -3.81 9.69 7.11
N LYS A 58 -4.50 8.74 6.49
CA LYS A 58 -5.85 8.33 6.91
C LYS A 58 -5.80 7.09 7.79
N ARG A 59 -6.72 6.99 8.76
CA ARG A 59 -6.87 5.85 9.68
C ARG A 59 -5.56 5.62 10.45
N GLY A 60 -5.06 4.38 10.49
CA GLY A 60 -3.81 4.04 11.17
C GLY A 60 -2.57 4.23 10.31
N GLY A 61 -2.73 4.45 9.02
CA GLY A 61 -1.63 4.63 8.07
C GLY A 61 -2.09 4.39 6.64
N VAL A 62 -1.23 4.71 5.69
CA VAL A 62 -1.52 4.54 4.26
C VAL A 62 -0.27 4.09 3.52
N CYS A 63 -0.45 3.18 2.54
CA CYS A 63 0.61 2.73 1.65
C CYS A 63 0.48 3.42 0.30
N VAL A 64 1.56 4.08 -0.12
CA VAL A 64 1.66 4.75 -1.42
C VAL A 64 2.93 4.28 -2.12
N GLY A 65 2.79 3.58 -3.22
CA GLY A 65 3.92 2.93 -3.87
C GLY A 65 4.55 1.91 -2.93
N ARG A 66 5.86 2.05 -2.68
CA ARG A 66 6.61 1.21 -1.73
C ARG A 66 6.81 1.89 -0.38
N VAL A 67 5.97 2.87 -0.04
CA VAL A 67 6.11 3.68 1.17
C VAL A 67 4.88 3.52 2.04
N TYR A 68 5.08 3.11 3.28
CA TYR A 68 4.04 3.08 4.31
C TYR A 68 4.21 4.29 5.22
N LEU A 69 3.17 5.11 5.31
CA LEU A 69 3.14 6.35 6.08
C LEU A 69 2.25 6.12 7.32
N THR A 70 2.83 6.27 8.51
CA THR A 70 2.10 6.06 9.76
C THR A 70 2.69 6.89 10.89
N ASP A 71 2.00 6.93 12.03
CA ASP A 71 2.57 7.44 13.28
C ASP A 71 3.25 6.29 14.06
N THR A 72 2.46 5.39 14.64
CA THR A 72 2.96 4.33 15.52
C THR A 72 2.51 2.92 15.15
N ASN A 73 1.74 2.77 14.07
CA ASN A 73 1.13 1.49 13.70
C ASN A 73 2.13 0.64 12.89
N VAL A 74 3.16 0.13 13.58
CA VAL A 74 4.30 -0.56 12.97
C VAL A 74 4.48 -1.99 13.49
N THR A 75 3.42 -2.65 13.91
CA THR A 75 3.51 -4.07 14.28
C THR A 75 3.85 -4.91 13.06
N GLU A 76 4.50 -6.05 13.27
CA GLU A 76 4.89 -6.93 12.16
C GLU A 76 3.70 -7.36 11.31
N ARG A 77 2.55 -7.60 11.94
CA ARG A 77 1.31 -7.95 11.22
C ARG A 77 0.87 -6.85 10.27
N VAL A 78 0.86 -5.61 10.75
CA VAL A 78 0.51 -4.45 9.93
C VAL A 78 1.51 -4.26 8.81
N LEU A 79 2.80 -4.38 9.10
CA LEU A 79 3.83 -4.25 8.07
C LEU A 79 3.69 -5.32 6.97
N ARG A 80 3.32 -6.55 7.32
CA ARG A 80 3.02 -7.59 6.33
C ARG A 80 1.81 -7.24 5.48
N HIS A 81 0.75 -6.70 6.09
CA HIS A 81 -0.44 -6.22 5.39
C HIS A 81 -0.06 -5.13 4.37
N GLU A 82 0.68 -4.13 4.83
CA GLU A 82 1.10 -3.02 3.97
C GLU A 82 2.07 -3.49 2.88
N ARG A 83 2.94 -4.47 3.16
CA ARG A 83 3.83 -5.05 2.15
C ARG A 83 3.04 -5.72 1.01
N ARG A 84 1.88 -6.31 1.31
CA ARG A 84 0.99 -6.85 0.28
C ARG A 84 0.40 -5.75 -0.59
N HIS A 85 0.08 -4.58 -0.02
CA HIS A 85 -0.31 -3.40 -0.80
C HIS A 85 0.82 -2.91 -1.71
N VAL A 86 2.07 -2.96 -1.24
CA VAL A 86 3.24 -2.64 -2.09
C VAL A 86 3.24 -3.55 -3.33
N ARG A 87 2.99 -4.85 -3.16
CA ARG A 87 2.91 -5.77 -4.28
C ARG A 87 1.79 -5.41 -5.26
N GLN A 88 0.66 -4.96 -4.74
CA GLN A 88 -0.44 -4.45 -5.57
C GLN A 88 -0.03 -3.20 -6.35
N TRP A 89 0.67 -2.27 -5.71
CA TRP A 89 1.22 -1.09 -6.39
C TRP A 89 2.21 -1.46 -7.50
N GLU A 90 3.07 -2.45 -7.26
CA GLU A 90 4.02 -2.93 -8.27
C GLU A 90 3.30 -3.55 -9.47
N ARG A 91 2.21 -4.29 -9.20
CA ARG A 91 1.43 -4.94 -10.24
C ARG A 91 0.64 -3.96 -11.10
N TYR A 92 -0.03 -3.00 -10.49
CA TYR A 92 -0.98 -2.11 -11.17
C TYR A 92 -0.39 -0.72 -11.46
N GLY A 93 0.67 -0.32 -10.78
CA GLY A 93 1.25 1.01 -10.92
C GLY A 93 0.24 2.10 -10.59
N MET A 94 0.19 3.15 -11.38
CA MET A 94 -0.74 4.28 -11.16
C MET A 94 -2.20 3.94 -11.44
N LEU A 95 -2.50 2.76 -11.98
CA LEU A 95 -3.88 2.27 -12.07
C LEU A 95 -4.41 1.82 -10.70
N PHE A 96 -3.51 1.49 -9.75
CA PHE A 96 -3.92 0.95 -8.45
C PHE A 96 -4.89 1.88 -7.70
N PRO A 97 -4.62 3.19 -7.53
CA PRO A 97 -5.57 4.07 -6.84
C PRO A 97 -6.96 4.07 -7.47
N LEU A 98 -7.03 4.07 -8.80
CA LEU A 98 -8.31 4.05 -9.51
C LEU A 98 -9.07 2.75 -9.25
N LEU A 99 -8.37 1.61 -9.32
CA LEU A 99 -8.96 0.30 -9.07
C LEU A 99 -9.35 0.14 -7.59
N TYR A 100 -8.54 0.66 -6.69
CA TYR A 100 -8.82 0.61 -5.25
C TYR A 100 -10.09 1.38 -4.91
N PHE A 101 -10.24 2.60 -5.40
CA PHE A 101 -11.45 3.38 -5.17
C PHE A 101 -12.67 2.77 -5.84
N ALA A 102 -12.51 2.20 -7.04
CA ALA A 102 -13.60 1.50 -7.73
C ALA A 102 -14.07 0.25 -6.97
N ALA A 103 -13.18 -0.39 -6.20
CA ALA A 103 -13.52 -1.55 -5.38
C ALA A 103 -14.33 -1.20 -4.12
N GLY A 104 -14.45 0.08 -3.77
CA GLY A 104 -15.32 0.58 -2.71
C GLY A 104 -14.59 1.09 -1.48
N ALA A 105 -15.27 1.96 -0.74
CA ALA A 105 -14.73 2.60 0.47
C ALA A 105 -14.73 1.69 1.71
N ASN A 106 -15.53 0.61 1.70
CA ASN A 106 -15.60 -0.31 2.83
C ASN A 106 -14.46 -1.33 2.75
N PRO A 107 -13.48 -1.28 3.67
CA PRO A 107 -12.35 -2.22 3.64
C PRO A 107 -12.79 -3.69 3.74
N LEU A 108 -13.91 -3.98 4.40
CA LEU A 108 -14.39 -5.35 4.58
C LEU A 108 -14.85 -5.98 3.26
N THR A 109 -15.20 -5.17 2.27
CA THR A 109 -15.65 -5.64 0.95
C THR A 109 -14.71 -5.25 -0.18
N ASN A 110 -13.71 -4.42 0.08
CA ASN A 110 -12.71 -4.03 -0.90
C ASN A 110 -11.76 -5.22 -1.16
N ARG A 111 -11.73 -5.71 -2.39
CA ARG A 111 -10.94 -6.90 -2.75
C ARG A 111 -9.43 -6.74 -2.46
N PHE A 112 -8.90 -5.53 -2.56
CA PHE A 112 -7.47 -5.29 -2.30
C PHE A 112 -7.14 -5.36 -0.81
N GLU A 113 -8.06 -4.91 0.05
CA GLU A 113 -7.92 -5.06 1.49
C GLU A 113 -8.08 -6.52 1.91
N ILE A 114 -9.03 -7.23 1.32
CA ILE A 114 -9.22 -8.66 1.57
C ILE A 114 -7.96 -9.44 1.18
N GLU A 115 -7.40 -9.16 0.01
CA GLU A 115 -6.17 -9.80 -0.47
C GLU A 115 -4.98 -9.47 0.45
N ALA A 116 -4.92 -8.24 0.97
CA ALA A 116 -3.86 -7.83 1.90
C ALA A 116 -4.02 -8.44 3.30
N GLY A 117 -5.22 -8.86 3.67
CA GLY A 117 -5.50 -9.51 4.95
C GLY A 117 -6.21 -8.58 5.95
N LEU A 118 -7.49 -8.80 6.17
CA LEU A 118 -8.31 -7.94 7.04
C LEU A 118 -7.90 -8.01 8.50
N GLU A 119 -7.47 -9.18 8.99
CA GLU A 119 -7.00 -9.33 10.38
C GLU A 119 -5.68 -8.59 10.60
N ASP A 120 -4.71 -8.75 9.70
CA ASP A 120 -3.41 -8.09 9.80
C ASP A 120 -3.53 -6.56 9.67
N GLY A 121 -4.50 -6.07 8.89
CA GLY A 121 -4.80 -4.66 8.76
C GLY A 121 -5.67 -4.07 9.87
N HIS A 122 -6.00 -4.86 10.89
CA HIS A 122 -6.87 -4.47 12.01
C HIS A 122 -8.33 -4.14 11.62
N TYR A 123 -8.80 -4.62 10.48
CA TYR A 123 -10.20 -4.47 10.08
C TYR A 123 -11.12 -5.53 10.70
N LEU A 124 -10.54 -6.69 11.09
CA LEU A 124 -11.23 -7.76 11.78
C LEU A 124 -10.44 -8.16 13.03
N ARG A 125 -11.16 -8.55 14.09
CA ARG A 125 -10.52 -9.12 15.27
C ARG A 125 -9.89 -10.46 14.93
N LYS A 126 -8.65 -10.68 15.38
CA LYS A 126 -8.04 -11.99 15.35
C LYS A 126 -8.86 -12.92 16.26
N ARG A 127 -9.26 -14.08 15.72
CA ARG A 127 -9.90 -15.10 16.55
C ARG A 127 -8.89 -15.60 17.57
N GLY A 128 -9.25 -15.49 18.84
CA GLY A 128 -8.46 -16.06 19.92
C GLY A 128 -8.40 -17.59 19.82
N PRO A 129 -7.45 -18.23 20.51
CA PRO A 129 -7.43 -19.67 20.59
C PRO A 129 -8.75 -20.17 21.20
N ARG A 130 -9.34 -21.16 20.53
CA ARG A 130 -10.54 -21.84 21.04
C ARG A 130 -10.13 -22.95 22.00
#